data_d02cd21693b0ed33b3fcb1828d44f9d5
#
_entry.id   d02cd21693b0ed33b3fcb1828d44f9d5
#
_cell.length_a   1.000
_cell.length_b   1.000
_cell.length_c   1.000
_cell.angle_alpha   90.00
_cell.angle_beta   90.00
_cell.angle_gamma   90.00
#
_symmetry.space_group_name_H-M   'P 1'
#
loop_
_entity.id
_entity.type
_entity.pdbx_description
1 polymer ?
#
loop_
_entity_poly.entity_id
_entity_poly.type
_entity_poly.pdbx_seq_one_letter_code
_entity_poly.pdbx_strand_id
1 'polypeptide(L)'
;MRLVSRPALTVVWLCAAAAAAGCAPPATLFQSTWRDPVAAPVVLTGQKVVALVMSADEPQRRRAEDALAGEITARGARGVAAWTLLPAADVPDEAKARTALAASGAKGVVTMQVVGRQDLDDERVEVRSAGYRSFWGNYRWSSQVAFSPGRSHGPQAWVETRVHSLDPDTLLWSGRSRTADPGEAGALFGEVGRAAAEEM
;
A
#
# COMPACT_ATOMS: atom_id res chain seq x y z
N MET A 1 -43.44 -69.35 0.64
CA MET A 1 -43.13 -68.34 -0.36
C MET A 1 -42.83 -67.03 0.38
N ARG A 2 -41.55 -66.78 0.69
CA ARG A 2 -41.11 -65.56 1.42
C ARG A 2 -40.27 -64.73 0.49
N LEU A 3 -40.80 -63.51 0.16
CA LEU A 3 -40.06 -62.51 -0.60
C LEU A 3 -39.07 -61.84 0.33
N VAL A 4 -37.78 -61.95 -0.04
CA VAL A 4 -36.67 -61.21 0.58
C VAL A 4 -36.51 -59.93 -0.21
N SER A 5 -36.86 -58.80 0.40
CA SER A 5 -36.60 -57.45 -0.15
C SER A 5 -35.13 -57.08 0.10
N ARG A 6 -34.39 -56.79 -0.98
CA ARG A 6 -33.07 -56.23 -0.94
C ARG A 6 -33.16 -54.69 -0.73
N PRO A 7 -32.46 -54.09 0.24
CA PRO A 7 -32.34 -52.65 0.28
C PRO A 7 -31.31 -52.21 -0.76
N ALA A 8 -31.69 -51.20 -1.53
CA ALA A 8 -30.84 -50.55 -2.50
C ALA A 8 -29.71 -49.79 -1.82
N LEU A 9 -28.49 -50.09 -2.21
CA LEU A 9 -27.30 -49.27 -1.92
C LEU A 9 -27.35 -48.01 -2.78
N THR A 10 -27.89 -46.92 -2.21
CA THR A 10 -27.74 -45.55 -2.71
C THR A 10 -26.95 -44.79 -1.67
N VAL A 11 -25.65 -44.98 -1.64
CA VAL A 11 -24.77 -44.23 -0.76
C VAL A 11 -23.65 -43.63 -1.59
N VAL A 12 -23.59 -42.29 -1.50
CA VAL A 12 -22.37 -41.49 -1.47
C VAL A 12 -21.67 -41.27 -2.79
N TRP A 13 -22.20 -40.34 -3.55
CA TRP A 13 -21.43 -39.48 -4.44
C TRP A 13 -21.69 -38.00 -4.09
N LEU A 14 -21.32 -37.59 -2.88
CA LEU A 14 -21.48 -36.17 -2.46
C LEU A 14 -20.37 -35.77 -1.49
N CYS A 15 -19.11 -35.91 -1.88
CA CYS A 15 -17.97 -35.36 -1.14
C CYS A 15 -16.71 -35.31 -1.99
N ALA A 16 -16.70 -34.57 -3.09
CA ALA A 16 -15.47 -34.33 -3.85
C ALA A 16 -15.48 -32.98 -4.61
N ALA A 17 -16.19 -31.98 -4.10
CA ALA A 17 -16.23 -30.65 -4.73
C ALA A 17 -15.75 -29.52 -3.81
N ALA A 18 -14.89 -29.80 -2.86
CA ALA A 18 -14.42 -28.80 -1.89
C ALA A 18 -12.92 -28.85 -1.71
N ALA A 19 -12.13 -28.60 -2.74
CA ALA A 19 -10.67 -28.32 -2.58
C ALA A 19 -10.05 -27.75 -3.86
N ALA A 20 -10.70 -26.84 -4.55
CA ALA A 20 -10.07 -26.02 -5.57
C ALA A 20 -10.22 -24.54 -5.18
N ALA A 21 -9.96 -24.21 -3.91
CA ALA A 21 -9.54 -22.86 -3.57
C ALA A 21 -8.11 -22.73 -4.11
N GLY A 22 -8.01 -22.52 -5.43
CA GLY A 22 -6.74 -22.27 -6.10
C GLY A 22 -6.10 -21.06 -5.44
N CYS A 23 -4.89 -21.23 -4.94
CA CYS A 23 -4.03 -20.11 -4.59
C CYS A 23 -3.83 -19.30 -5.86
N ALA A 24 -4.68 -18.31 -6.11
CA ALA A 24 -4.39 -17.28 -7.09
C ALA A 24 -3.07 -16.62 -6.65
N PRO A 25 -2.09 -16.48 -7.54
CA PRO A 25 -0.87 -15.79 -7.20
C PRO A 25 -1.23 -14.38 -6.72
N PRO A 26 -0.51 -13.83 -5.72
CA PRO A 26 -0.78 -12.50 -5.23
C PRO A 26 -0.69 -11.52 -6.40
N ALA A 27 -1.71 -10.66 -6.55
CA ALA A 27 -1.72 -9.67 -7.63
C ALA A 27 -0.59 -8.64 -7.45
N THR A 28 -0.12 -8.43 -6.22
CA THR A 28 0.99 -7.55 -5.86
C THR A 28 2.25 -8.34 -5.50
N LEU A 29 3.36 -8.03 -6.17
CA LEU A 29 4.67 -8.63 -5.94
C LEU A 29 5.70 -7.53 -5.69
N PHE A 30 6.48 -7.64 -4.59
CA PHE A 30 7.63 -6.79 -4.37
C PHE A 30 8.78 -7.20 -5.30
N GLN A 31 9.33 -6.20 -6.02
CA GLN A 31 10.46 -6.37 -6.92
C GLN A 31 11.78 -6.06 -6.23
N SER A 32 11.74 -5.17 -5.25
CA SER A 32 12.88 -4.82 -4.42
C SER A 32 12.40 -4.27 -3.08
N THR A 33 13.14 -4.61 -2.03
CA THR A 33 12.96 -4.03 -0.69
C THR A 33 14.31 -3.58 -0.16
N TRP A 34 14.28 -2.59 0.71
CA TRP A 34 15.44 -2.08 1.42
C TRP A 34 15.05 -1.76 2.85
N ARG A 35 15.93 -2.08 3.78
CA ARG A 35 15.81 -1.72 5.20
C ARG A 35 17.09 -1.04 5.65
N ASP A 36 16.99 -0.03 6.48
CA ASP A 36 18.17 0.63 7.02
C ASP A 36 18.94 -0.35 7.94
N PRO A 37 20.18 -0.73 7.58
CA PRO A 37 20.94 -1.72 8.34
C PRO A 37 21.49 -1.17 9.66
N VAL A 38 21.47 0.16 9.86
CA VAL A 38 22.01 0.84 11.04
C VAL A 38 20.96 1.58 11.85
N ALA A 39 19.72 1.67 11.35
CA ALA A 39 18.66 2.27 12.12
C ALA A 39 18.39 1.45 13.39
N ALA A 40 18.37 2.12 14.53
CA ALA A 40 17.86 1.52 15.74
C ALA A 40 16.41 1.06 15.51
N PRO A 41 15.98 -0.08 16.07
CA PRO A 41 14.61 -0.51 15.95
C PRO A 41 13.64 0.57 16.43
N VAL A 42 12.84 1.11 15.52
CA VAL A 42 11.79 2.08 15.85
C VAL A 42 10.52 1.32 16.09
N VAL A 43 10.04 1.34 17.33
CA VAL A 43 8.77 0.70 17.69
C VAL A 43 7.62 1.63 17.33
N LEU A 44 6.90 1.30 16.27
CA LEU A 44 5.71 2.03 15.85
C LEU A 44 4.42 1.48 16.46
N THR A 45 4.46 0.33 17.11
CA THR A 45 3.31 -0.26 17.81
C THR A 45 2.75 0.71 18.86
N GLY A 46 1.46 0.96 18.82
CA GLY A 46 0.77 1.94 19.68
C GLY A 46 1.06 3.41 19.34
N GLN A 47 2.02 3.69 18.47
CA GLN A 47 2.34 5.05 18.04
C GLN A 47 1.40 5.52 16.93
N LYS A 48 1.24 6.83 16.82
CA LYS A 48 0.52 7.44 15.70
C LYS A 48 1.38 7.38 14.44
N VAL A 49 0.86 6.76 13.40
CA VAL A 49 1.51 6.63 12.08
C VAL A 49 0.58 7.17 11.01
N VAL A 50 1.05 8.10 10.23
CA VAL A 50 0.26 8.74 9.18
C VAL A 50 0.37 7.92 7.89
N ALA A 51 -0.77 7.64 7.30
CA ALA A 51 -0.90 7.07 5.96
C ALA A 51 -0.98 8.22 4.95
N LEU A 52 0.00 8.35 4.08
CA LEU A 52 0.11 9.44 3.11
C LEU A 52 0.25 8.87 1.70
N VAL A 53 -0.72 9.15 0.84
CA VAL A 53 -0.69 8.74 -0.57
C VAL A 53 -0.48 9.95 -1.46
N MET A 54 0.57 9.92 -2.27
CA MET A 54 0.90 11.00 -3.20
C MET A 54 0.10 10.83 -4.50
N SER A 55 -1.06 11.48 -4.56
CA SER A 55 -1.95 11.50 -5.71
C SER A 55 -2.61 12.87 -5.86
N ALA A 56 -2.74 13.34 -7.10
CA ALA A 56 -3.48 14.57 -7.43
C ALA A 56 -5.00 14.35 -7.42
N ASP A 57 -5.46 13.12 -7.56
CA ASP A 57 -6.88 12.77 -7.48
C ASP A 57 -7.30 12.68 -6.02
N GLU A 58 -7.97 13.72 -5.52
CA GLU A 58 -8.36 13.79 -4.10
C GLU A 58 -9.30 12.66 -3.66
N PRO A 59 -10.37 12.31 -4.38
CA PRO A 59 -11.20 11.17 -4.03
C PRO A 59 -10.45 9.85 -3.95
N GLN A 60 -9.54 9.59 -4.88
CA GLN A 60 -8.69 8.40 -4.85
C GLN A 60 -7.70 8.44 -3.70
N ARG A 61 -7.06 9.58 -3.46
CA ARG A 61 -6.14 9.79 -2.35
C ARG A 61 -6.80 9.47 -1.01
N ARG A 62 -8.01 10.02 -0.74
CA ARG A 62 -8.74 9.76 0.50
C ARG A 62 -9.01 8.27 0.70
N ARG A 63 -9.58 7.59 -0.30
CA ARG A 63 -9.85 6.15 -0.22
C ARG A 63 -8.58 5.33 0.03
N ALA A 64 -7.49 5.69 -0.64
CA ALA A 64 -6.21 5.02 -0.50
C ALA A 64 -5.58 5.24 0.89
N GLU A 65 -5.64 6.47 1.41
CA GLU A 65 -5.14 6.79 2.75
C GLU A 65 -5.96 6.12 3.85
N ASP A 66 -7.30 6.04 3.69
CA ASP A 66 -8.18 5.32 4.63
C ASP A 66 -7.85 3.81 4.66
N ALA A 67 -7.69 3.19 3.48
CA ALA A 67 -7.32 1.78 3.37
C ALA A 67 -5.95 1.51 4.02
N LEU A 68 -4.96 2.35 3.72
CA LEU A 68 -3.61 2.23 4.29
C LEU A 68 -3.61 2.46 5.81
N ALA A 69 -4.37 3.44 6.31
CA ALA A 69 -4.51 3.68 7.74
C ALA A 69 -5.15 2.49 8.47
N GLY A 70 -6.11 1.82 7.82
CA GLY A 70 -6.70 0.57 8.30
C GLY A 70 -5.67 -0.55 8.42
N GLU A 71 -4.83 -0.73 7.40
CA GLU A 71 -3.76 -1.75 7.40
C GLU A 71 -2.70 -1.45 8.49
N ILE A 72 -2.33 -0.18 8.68
CA ILE A 72 -1.43 0.25 9.76
C ILE A 72 -2.05 -0.09 11.14
N THR A 73 -3.35 0.16 11.29
CA THR A 73 -4.05 -0.09 12.55
C THR A 73 -4.17 -1.58 12.84
N ALA A 74 -4.45 -2.40 11.83
CA ALA A 74 -4.50 -3.85 11.96
C ALA A 74 -3.17 -4.48 12.45
N ARG A 75 -2.06 -3.74 12.32
CA ARG A 75 -0.72 -4.14 12.77
C ARG A 75 -0.28 -3.52 14.09
N GLY A 76 -1.22 -2.94 14.82
CA GLY A 76 -1.01 -2.47 16.20
C GLY A 76 -0.46 -1.05 16.34
N ALA A 77 -0.28 -0.30 15.26
CA ALA A 77 -0.06 1.14 15.35
C ALA A 77 -1.41 1.90 15.35
N ARG A 78 -1.38 3.20 15.54
CA ARG A 78 -2.56 4.06 15.36
C ARG A 78 -2.49 4.73 13.99
N GLY A 79 -3.07 4.08 12.98
CA GLY A 79 -3.12 4.60 11.61
C GLY A 79 -4.01 5.83 11.51
N VAL A 80 -3.51 6.88 10.86
CA VAL A 80 -4.26 8.13 10.61
C VAL A 80 -4.10 8.50 9.14
N ALA A 81 -5.21 8.62 8.43
CA ALA A 81 -5.21 9.08 7.05
C ALA A 81 -4.78 10.55 6.96
N ALA A 82 -3.83 10.86 6.08
CA ALA A 82 -3.26 12.20 5.98
C ALA A 82 -4.29 13.25 5.57
N TRP A 83 -5.31 12.90 4.80
CA TRP A 83 -6.36 13.83 4.38
C TRP A 83 -7.14 14.43 5.56
N THR A 84 -7.16 13.74 6.72
CA THR A 84 -7.80 14.26 7.95
C THR A 84 -6.96 15.34 8.65
N LEU A 85 -5.69 15.43 8.31
CA LEU A 85 -4.72 16.35 8.89
C LEU A 85 -4.34 17.47 7.93
N LEU A 86 -4.37 17.18 6.62
CA LEU A 86 -3.82 18.02 5.57
C LEU A 86 -4.80 18.12 4.40
N PRO A 87 -5.47 19.27 4.22
CA PRO A 87 -6.35 19.51 3.08
C PRO A 87 -5.61 19.34 1.75
N ALA A 88 -6.32 18.93 0.70
CA ALA A 88 -5.73 18.67 -0.62
C ALA A 88 -4.93 19.86 -1.18
N ALA A 89 -5.45 21.08 -0.99
CA ALA A 89 -4.78 22.29 -1.45
C ALA A 89 -3.44 22.57 -0.74
N ASP A 90 -3.24 22.00 0.43
CA ASP A 90 -2.04 22.20 1.25
C ASP A 90 -1.00 21.06 1.05
N VAL A 91 -1.38 19.97 0.39
CA VAL A 91 -0.46 18.84 0.12
C VAL A 91 0.79 19.27 -0.67
N PRO A 92 0.73 20.17 -1.68
CA PRO A 92 1.95 20.62 -2.35
C PRO A 92 2.86 21.52 -1.49
N ASP A 93 2.36 22.04 -0.38
CA ASP A 93 3.07 22.98 0.49
C ASP A 93 3.76 22.23 1.64
N GLU A 94 5.07 22.06 1.53
CA GLU A 94 5.88 21.36 2.55
C GLU A 94 5.77 22.04 3.93
N ALA A 95 5.71 23.36 4.02
CA ALA A 95 5.67 24.06 5.30
C ALA A 95 4.36 23.79 6.05
N LYS A 96 3.24 23.79 5.33
CA LYS A 96 1.93 23.41 5.89
C LYS A 96 1.88 21.96 6.30
N ALA A 97 2.42 21.06 5.45
CA ALA A 97 2.52 19.63 5.77
C ALA A 97 3.36 19.39 7.03
N ARG A 98 4.50 20.07 7.18
CA ARG A 98 5.33 20.01 8.40
C ARG A 98 4.54 20.43 9.63
N THR A 99 3.84 21.55 9.55
CA THR A 99 3.03 22.05 10.65
C THR A 99 1.93 21.07 11.05
N ALA A 100 1.19 20.54 10.06
CA ALA A 100 0.10 19.60 10.31
C ALA A 100 0.60 18.28 10.92
N LEU A 101 1.69 17.69 10.38
CA LEU A 101 2.25 16.45 10.90
C LEU A 101 2.84 16.65 12.30
N ALA A 102 3.54 17.73 12.56
CA ALA A 102 4.06 18.05 13.90
C ALA A 102 2.92 18.20 14.92
N ALA A 103 1.88 18.97 14.58
CA ALA A 103 0.70 19.16 15.44
C ALA A 103 -0.06 17.86 15.72
N SER A 104 -0.02 16.90 14.78
CA SER A 104 -0.67 15.62 14.95
C SER A 104 -0.01 14.73 16.02
N GLY A 105 1.25 14.97 16.35
CA GLY A 105 2.06 14.12 17.25
C GLY A 105 2.40 12.75 16.64
N ALA A 106 2.38 12.63 15.33
CA ALA A 106 2.77 11.39 14.65
C ALA A 106 4.26 11.08 14.85
N LYS A 107 4.58 9.81 15.02
CA LYS A 107 5.96 9.31 15.18
C LYS A 107 6.51 8.69 13.89
N GLY A 108 5.64 8.30 12.99
CA GLY A 108 6.02 7.74 11.71
C GLY A 108 5.05 8.12 10.59
N VAL A 109 5.51 7.93 9.37
CA VAL A 109 4.71 8.09 8.16
C VAL A 109 4.98 6.91 7.23
N VAL A 110 3.89 6.33 6.72
CA VAL A 110 3.95 5.42 5.58
C VAL A 110 3.52 6.20 4.35
N THR A 111 4.43 6.34 3.39
CA THR A 111 4.12 6.99 2.11
C THR A 111 3.95 5.96 1.01
N MET A 112 2.96 6.16 0.15
CA MET A 112 2.80 5.39 -1.07
C MET A 112 2.65 6.30 -2.28
N GLN A 113 3.27 5.92 -3.38
CA GLN A 113 3.21 6.65 -4.64
C GLN A 113 3.26 5.69 -5.82
N VAL A 114 2.41 5.95 -6.83
CA VAL A 114 2.56 5.30 -8.13
C VAL A 114 3.76 5.92 -8.84
N VAL A 115 4.80 5.12 -9.08
CA VAL A 115 6.06 5.59 -9.69
C VAL A 115 6.22 5.18 -11.15
N GLY A 116 5.38 4.27 -11.63
CA GLY A 116 5.32 3.87 -13.03
C GLY A 116 4.01 3.16 -13.32
N ARG A 117 3.61 3.22 -14.59
CA ARG A 117 2.50 2.45 -15.18
C ARG A 117 2.95 1.98 -16.54
N GLN A 118 2.63 0.75 -16.89
CA GLN A 118 2.97 0.17 -18.16
C GLN A 118 1.68 -0.04 -18.95
N ASP A 119 1.63 0.50 -20.16
CA ASP A 119 0.71 0.05 -21.18
C ASP A 119 1.33 -1.17 -21.87
N LEU A 120 0.50 -2.11 -22.34
CA LEU A 120 0.94 -3.41 -22.86
C LEU A 120 1.90 -3.35 -24.04
N ASP A 121 2.02 -2.20 -24.68
CA ASP A 121 2.84 -1.99 -25.88
C ASP A 121 4.19 -1.32 -25.60
N ASP A 122 4.47 -0.89 -24.37
CA ASP A 122 5.74 -0.22 -24.05
C ASP A 122 6.61 -1.08 -23.12
N GLU A 123 7.66 -1.65 -23.70
CA GLU A 123 8.63 -2.51 -23.00
C GLU A 123 9.51 -1.73 -21.99
N ARG A 124 9.37 -0.39 -21.95
CA ARG A 124 10.13 0.49 -21.07
C ARG A 124 9.28 1.09 -19.98
N VAL A 125 9.26 0.42 -18.84
CA VAL A 125 8.69 1.01 -17.61
C VAL A 125 9.61 2.12 -17.11
N GLU A 126 9.18 3.36 -17.25
CA GLU A 126 9.88 4.47 -16.60
C GLU A 126 9.56 4.46 -15.11
N VAL A 127 10.45 3.89 -14.33
CA VAL A 127 10.34 3.88 -12.87
C VAL A 127 11.14 5.04 -12.30
N ARG A 128 10.43 6.07 -11.84
CA ARG A 128 11.04 7.23 -11.19
C ARG A 128 11.00 7.05 -9.69
N SER A 129 12.15 6.80 -9.09
CA SER A 129 12.29 6.78 -7.64
C SER A 129 13.40 7.73 -7.21
N ALA A 130 13.13 8.51 -6.19
CA ALA A 130 14.14 9.33 -5.55
C ALA A 130 14.67 8.60 -4.31
N GLY A 131 15.99 8.43 -4.25
CA GLY A 131 16.67 7.75 -3.14
C GLY A 131 16.81 8.62 -1.89
N TYR A 132 15.80 9.41 -1.53
CA TYR A 132 15.86 10.27 -0.35
C TYR A 132 15.73 9.47 0.95
N ARG A 133 16.69 9.63 1.84
CA ARG A 133 16.68 8.99 3.17
C ARG A 133 15.82 9.73 4.18
N SER A 134 15.56 11.03 4.01
CA SER A 134 14.66 11.78 4.87
C SER A 134 13.24 11.80 4.33
N PHE A 135 12.27 11.83 5.23
CA PHE A 135 10.85 11.97 4.86
C PHE A 135 10.61 13.26 4.08
N TRP A 136 11.15 14.38 4.53
CA TRP A 136 10.90 15.68 3.92
C TRP A 136 11.55 15.84 2.54
N GLY A 137 12.75 15.24 2.35
CA GLY A 137 13.35 15.17 1.02
C GLY A 137 12.48 14.39 0.04
N ASN A 138 11.97 13.23 0.47
CA ASN A 138 11.03 12.44 -0.31
C ASN A 138 9.71 13.16 -0.56
N TYR A 139 9.15 13.82 0.45
CA TYR A 139 7.88 14.56 0.35
C TYR A 139 7.93 15.62 -0.74
N ARG A 140 8.98 16.46 -0.73
CA ARG A 140 9.16 17.53 -1.71
C ARG A 140 9.21 16.99 -3.14
N TRP A 141 9.95 15.93 -3.35
CA TRP A 141 10.04 15.31 -4.67
C TRP A 141 8.71 14.65 -5.07
N SER A 142 8.11 13.89 -4.18
CA SER A 142 6.87 13.14 -4.43
C SER A 142 5.69 14.06 -4.72
N SER A 143 5.58 15.18 -4.00
CA SER A 143 4.51 16.16 -4.25
C SER A 143 4.63 16.79 -5.64
N GLN A 144 5.83 17.14 -6.08
CA GLN A 144 6.05 17.70 -7.43
C GLN A 144 5.66 16.69 -8.52
N VAL A 145 6.02 15.42 -8.34
CA VAL A 145 5.74 14.36 -9.31
C VAL A 145 4.26 13.97 -9.34
N ALA A 146 3.62 13.85 -8.18
CA ALA A 146 2.21 13.45 -8.05
C ALA A 146 1.26 14.47 -8.70
N PHE A 147 1.61 15.75 -8.64
CA PHE A 147 0.79 16.86 -9.15
C PHE A 147 1.19 17.30 -10.57
N SER A 148 2.09 16.57 -11.24
CA SER A 148 2.42 16.84 -12.66
C SER A 148 1.36 16.23 -13.58
N PRO A 149 0.87 16.96 -14.60
CA PRO A 149 -0.09 16.45 -15.56
C PRO A 149 0.48 15.32 -16.43
N GLY A 150 -0.34 14.33 -16.77
CA GLY A 150 -0.05 13.41 -17.86
C GLY A 150 0.35 11.99 -17.50
N ARG A 151 -0.36 11.34 -16.57
CA ARG A 151 -0.18 9.88 -16.34
C ARG A 151 -1.37 9.09 -16.83
N SER A 152 -1.15 8.25 -17.85
CA SER A 152 -2.13 7.28 -18.31
C SER A 152 -2.27 6.10 -17.35
N HIS A 153 -3.43 5.43 -17.41
CA HIS A 153 -3.72 4.25 -16.62
C HIS A 153 -3.40 3.02 -17.47
N GLY A 154 -2.39 2.25 -17.08
CA GLY A 154 -2.03 0.98 -17.72
C GLY A 154 -2.45 -0.24 -16.92
N PRO A 155 -2.33 -1.46 -17.47
CA PRO A 155 -2.74 -2.71 -16.83
C PRO A 155 -1.85 -3.12 -15.65
N GLN A 156 -0.77 -2.41 -15.41
CA GLN A 156 0.12 -2.65 -14.27
C GLN A 156 0.42 -1.35 -13.56
N ALA A 157 0.42 -1.40 -12.23
CA ALA A 157 0.84 -0.29 -11.40
C ALA A 157 2.13 -0.63 -10.65
N TRP A 158 3.09 0.28 -10.71
CA TRP A 158 4.29 0.23 -9.88
C TRP A 158 4.11 1.21 -8.73
N VAL A 159 4.17 0.67 -7.51
CA VAL A 159 4.00 1.48 -6.30
C VAL A 159 5.27 1.43 -5.50
N GLU A 160 5.74 2.60 -5.11
CA GLU A 160 6.80 2.72 -4.12
C GLU A 160 6.19 3.02 -2.77
N THR A 161 6.51 2.16 -1.78
CA THR A 161 6.10 2.31 -0.39
C THR A 161 7.33 2.62 0.44
N ARG A 162 7.24 3.61 1.32
CA ARG A 162 8.32 3.98 2.23
C ARG A 162 7.77 4.18 3.64
N VAL A 163 8.52 3.71 4.61
CA VAL A 163 8.24 3.90 6.03
C VAL A 163 9.33 4.79 6.62
N HIS A 164 8.93 5.91 7.18
CA HIS A 164 9.82 6.86 7.81
C HIS A 164 9.50 7.01 9.30
N SER A 165 10.53 7.16 10.11
CA SER A 165 10.41 7.85 11.39
C SER A 165 10.38 9.36 11.15
N LEU A 166 9.65 10.10 11.97
CA LEU A 166 9.63 11.57 11.94
C LEU A 166 10.59 12.17 12.96
N ASP A 167 11.00 11.39 13.96
CA ASP A 167 11.94 11.81 14.97
C ASP A 167 12.77 10.59 15.44
N PRO A 168 14.03 10.48 15.00
CA PRO A 168 14.69 11.29 13.94
C PRO A 168 14.06 11.07 12.56
N ASP A 169 14.16 12.11 11.69
CA ASP A 169 13.70 12.02 10.30
C ASP A 169 14.58 11.06 9.50
N THR A 170 14.13 9.81 9.39
CA THR A 170 14.91 8.73 8.79
C THR A 170 14.02 7.75 8.06
N LEU A 171 14.49 7.28 6.90
CA LEU A 171 13.89 6.16 6.16
C LEU A 171 14.23 4.86 6.89
N LEU A 172 13.21 4.13 7.31
CA LEU A 172 13.34 2.84 7.98
C LEU A 172 13.27 1.66 7.01
N TRP A 173 12.35 1.76 6.05
CA TRP A 173 12.11 0.72 5.06
C TRP A 173 11.58 1.33 3.77
N SER A 174 11.93 0.74 2.65
CA SER A 174 11.31 1.04 1.35
C SER A 174 11.13 -0.23 0.54
N GLY A 175 10.04 -0.26 -0.24
CA GLY A 175 9.77 -1.35 -1.15
C GLY A 175 9.14 -0.84 -2.44
N ARG A 176 9.45 -1.52 -3.53
CA ARG A 176 8.84 -1.28 -4.83
C ARG A 176 8.08 -2.52 -5.23
N SER A 177 6.79 -2.36 -5.41
CA SER A 177 5.88 -3.43 -5.82
C SER A 177 5.33 -3.20 -7.21
N ARG A 178 4.94 -4.29 -7.86
CA ARG A 178 4.18 -4.31 -9.09
C ARG A 178 2.86 -5.02 -8.82
N THR A 179 1.76 -4.39 -9.18
CA THR A 179 0.41 -4.96 -9.10
C THR A 179 -0.15 -5.07 -10.52
N ALA A 180 -0.60 -6.28 -10.89
CA ALA A 180 -1.34 -6.52 -12.11
C ALA A 180 -2.82 -6.18 -11.86
N ASP A 181 -3.49 -5.60 -12.86
CA ASP A 181 -4.89 -5.21 -12.81
C ASP A 181 -5.26 -4.45 -11.51
N PRO A 182 -4.64 -3.28 -11.29
CA PRO A 182 -4.67 -2.61 -9.98
C PRO A 182 -6.06 -2.17 -9.51
N GLY A 183 -7.09 -2.29 -10.35
CA GLY A 183 -8.46 -1.92 -9.99
C GLY A 183 -8.57 -0.46 -9.51
N GLU A 184 -9.44 -0.24 -8.52
CA GLU A 184 -9.58 1.06 -7.89
C GLU A 184 -8.43 1.36 -6.92
N ALA A 185 -8.09 2.64 -6.77
CA ALA A 185 -6.96 3.08 -5.94
C ALA A 185 -7.03 2.56 -4.50
N GLY A 186 -8.21 2.58 -3.87
CA GLY A 186 -8.37 2.08 -2.49
C GLY A 186 -7.98 0.60 -2.36
N ALA A 187 -8.41 -0.24 -3.31
CA ALA A 187 -8.07 -1.66 -3.34
C ALA A 187 -6.56 -1.86 -3.58
N LEU A 188 -5.99 -1.15 -4.56
CA LEU A 188 -4.56 -1.22 -4.87
C LEU A 188 -3.70 -0.89 -3.64
N PHE A 189 -3.93 0.27 -3.01
CA PHE A 189 -3.09 0.70 -1.90
C PHE A 189 -3.32 -0.13 -0.62
N GLY A 190 -4.52 -0.65 -0.40
CA GLY A 190 -4.79 -1.61 0.68
C GLY A 190 -4.04 -2.93 0.47
N GLU A 191 -4.05 -3.47 -0.76
CA GLU A 191 -3.31 -4.69 -1.10
C GLU A 191 -1.79 -4.50 -0.99
N VAL A 192 -1.26 -3.41 -1.55
CA VAL A 192 0.17 -3.07 -1.42
C VAL A 192 0.55 -2.87 0.03
N GLY A 193 -0.29 -2.22 0.84
CA GLY A 193 -0.06 -2.03 2.27
C GLY A 193 0.01 -3.35 3.04
N ARG A 194 -0.85 -4.30 2.71
CA ARG A 194 -0.83 -5.65 3.30
C ARG A 194 0.45 -6.38 2.91
N ALA A 195 0.78 -6.43 1.62
CA ALA A 195 1.99 -7.08 1.13
C ALA A 195 3.27 -6.43 1.69
N ALA A 196 3.32 -5.09 1.79
CA ALA A 196 4.45 -4.39 2.37
C ALA A 196 4.72 -4.77 3.82
N ALA A 197 3.66 -5.01 4.57
CA ALA A 197 3.79 -5.36 5.98
C ALA A 197 4.21 -6.83 6.20
N GLU A 198 4.05 -7.71 5.21
CA GLU A 198 4.60 -9.07 5.24
C GLU A 198 6.11 -9.06 4.98
N GLU A 199 6.62 -8.04 4.28
CA GLU A 199 8.04 -7.86 3.97
C GLU A 199 8.82 -7.12 5.07
N MET A 200 8.14 -6.46 6.01
CA MET A 200 8.75 -5.70 7.11
C MET A 200 9.02 -6.54 8.35
#